data_f7ffc7516bf5af5b38ade06492ba7582
#
_entry.id   f7ffc7516bf5af5b38ade06492ba7582
#
_cell.length_a   1.000
_cell.length_b   1.000
_cell.length_c   1.000
_cell.angle_alpha   90.00
_cell.angle_beta   90.00
_cell.angle_gamma   90.00
#
_symmetry.space_group_name_H-M   'P 1'
#
loop_
_entity.id
_entity.type
_entity.pdbx_description
1 polymer ?
#
loop_
_entity_poly.entity_id
_entity_poly.type
_entity_poly.pdbx_seq_one_letter_code
_entity_poly.pdbx_strand_id
1 'polypeptide(L)'
;MHGVAITDLIEKMNLRNMTPEIDAEKIVLSHPDVNRPALQLTGFFDHFDSERVQIIGYVEQEYINQMNHDRKMEMYDKLLSYQIPCLVYSRSQNPDEDMLALCNHYGIPCLVSDKTTSDLMAEVIRWLKVKLAPCISIHGVLVDVFGEGVLIMGESGIGKSEAALELIKRGHRLVTDDVVEIRKVSDDTLIGSAPEITRHFIELRGIGIIDVKTLFGVESVKDTQSIDMVIKLEDWDKDKEYDRLGIEDNYTEFLGNHVVCHSIPVRPGRNLAIIVESAAVNYRQKKMGYNAAQELYNRVQANLSRKQDD
;
A
#
# COMPACT_ATOMS: atom_id res chain seq x y z
N MET A 1 8.91 -4.76 -14.93
CA MET A 1 8.04 -5.29 -13.86
C MET A 1 8.70 -4.94 -12.54
N HIS A 2 7.97 -4.34 -11.61
CA HIS A 2 8.49 -4.14 -10.26
C HIS A 2 8.46 -5.50 -9.55
N GLY A 3 9.63 -5.99 -9.17
CA GLY A 3 9.74 -7.19 -8.36
C GLY A 3 10.26 -6.85 -6.97
N VAL A 4 10.15 -7.77 -6.04
CA VAL A 4 10.62 -7.66 -4.66
C VAL A 4 11.76 -8.61 -4.44
N ALA A 5 12.87 -8.16 -3.86
CA ALA A 5 13.99 -9.03 -3.54
C ALA A 5 13.57 -10.10 -2.52
N ILE A 6 14.03 -11.34 -2.70
CA ILE A 6 13.71 -12.41 -1.75
C ILE A 6 14.30 -12.14 -0.36
N THR A 7 15.38 -11.36 -0.28
CA THR A 7 15.99 -10.91 0.98
C THR A 7 15.00 -10.12 1.84
N ASP A 8 14.16 -9.28 1.21
CA ASP A 8 13.10 -8.55 1.92
C ASP A 8 12.04 -9.49 2.50
N LEU A 9 11.72 -10.59 1.77
CA LEU A 9 10.82 -11.63 2.27
C LEU A 9 11.43 -12.37 3.46
N ILE A 10 12.70 -12.76 3.35
CA ILE A 10 13.45 -13.47 4.41
C ILE A 10 13.44 -12.65 5.70
N GLU A 11 13.78 -11.37 5.61
CA GLU A 11 13.80 -10.46 6.76
C GLU A 11 12.39 -10.24 7.33
N LYS A 12 11.42 -9.88 6.46
CA LYS A 12 10.06 -9.55 6.88
C LYS A 12 9.34 -10.70 7.56
N MET A 13 9.54 -11.92 7.10
CA MET A 13 8.88 -13.12 7.63
C MET A 13 9.75 -13.84 8.67
N ASN A 14 10.95 -13.32 8.97
CA ASN A 14 11.92 -13.94 9.87
C ASN A 14 12.22 -15.39 9.47
N LEU A 15 12.51 -15.61 8.18
CA LEU A 15 12.79 -16.95 7.65
C LEU A 15 14.24 -17.36 7.89
N ARG A 16 14.45 -18.60 8.29
CA ARG A 16 15.78 -19.19 8.39
C ARG A 16 16.22 -19.69 7.01
N ASN A 17 17.31 -19.14 6.47
CA ASN A 17 17.90 -19.59 5.21
C ASN A 17 18.74 -20.87 5.45
N MET A 18 18.36 -21.96 4.74
CA MET A 18 19.03 -23.25 4.80
C MET A 18 20.06 -23.44 3.69
N THR A 19 20.11 -22.53 2.72
CA THR A 19 21.03 -22.51 1.58
C THR A 19 21.79 -21.18 1.50
N PRO A 20 22.61 -20.84 2.50
CA PRO A 20 23.26 -19.52 2.60
C PRO A 20 24.28 -19.25 1.49
N GLU A 21 24.69 -20.27 0.75
CA GLU A 21 25.64 -20.16 -0.38
C GLU A 21 25.00 -19.58 -1.64
N ILE A 22 23.65 -19.58 -1.70
CA ILE A 22 22.90 -19.01 -2.82
C ILE A 22 22.80 -17.51 -2.64
N ASP A 23 23.17 -16.76 -3.68
CA ASP A 23 23.06 -15.29 -3.72
C ASP A 23 21.58 -14.87 -3.79
N ALA A 24 20.96 -14.73 -2.64
CA ALA A 24 19.55 -14.37 -2.53
C ALA A 24 19.24 -12.94 -3.03
N GLU A 25 20.23 -12.04 -3.12
CA GLU A 25 20.02 -10.65 -3.60
C GLU A 25 19.60 -10.61 -5.08
N LYS A 26 19.97 -11.61 -5.85
CA LYS A 26 19.65 -11.70 -7.29
C LYS A 26 18.27 -12.27 -7.58
N ILE A 27 17.59 -12.81 -6.58
CA ILE A 27 16.30 -13.46 -6.77
C ILE A 27 15.17 -12.48 -6.50
N VAL A 28 14.30 -12.34 -7.50
CA VAL A 28 13.21 -11.37 -7.50
C VAL A 28 11.87 -12.10 -7.54
N LEU A 29 11.00 -11.79 -6.61
CA LEU A 29 9.62 -12.27 -6.55
C LEU A 29 8.75 -11.35 -7.41
N SER A 30 8.01 -11.91 -8.36
CA SER A 30 7.16 -11.17 -9.30
C SER A 30 5.68 -11.47 -9.17
N HIS A 31 5.31 -12.51 -8.42
CA HIS A 31 3.93 -12.95 -8.27
C HIS A 31 3.43 -12.79 -6.83
N PRO A 32 2.23 -12.20 -6.62
CA PRO A 32 1.73 -11.91 -5.28
C PRO A 32 1.15 -13.12 -4.53
N ASP A 33 0.80 -14.19 -5.26
CA ASP A 33 0.25 -15.39 -4.66
C ASP A 33 1.34 -16.42 -4.36
N VAL A 34 1.02 -17.35 -3.48
CA VAL A 34 1.86 -18.51 -3.14
C VAL A 34 1.25 -19.79 -3.70
N ASN A 35 2.04 -20.84 -3.76
CA ASN A 35 1.56 -22.18 -4.16
C ASN A 35 1.98 -23.22 -3.10
N ARG A 36 1.15 -24.26 -2.95
CA ARG A 36 1.49 -25.49 -2.24
C ARG A 36 1.62 -26.59 -3.29
N PRO A 37 2.82 -27.15 -3.50
CA PRO A 37 3.07 -28.07 -4.62
C PRO A 37 2.53 -29.50 -4.36
N ALA A 38 1.32 -29.61 -3.76
CA ALA A 38 0.75 -30.90 -3.39
C ALA A 38 0.51 -31.84 -4.58
N LEU A 39 -0.03 -31.30 -5.69
CA LEU A 39 -0.22 -32.09 -6.93
C LEU A 39 1.10 -32.38 -7.62
N GLN A 40 2.04 -31.45 -7.58
CA GLN A 40 3.38 -31.62 -8.15
C GLN A 40 4.11 -32.78 -7.48
N LEU A 41 3.94 -32.95 -6.18
CA LEU A 41 4.46 -34.09 -5.43
C LEU A 41 3.92 -35.46 -5.90
N THR A 42 2.77 -35.48 -6.57
CA THR A 42 2.24 -36.71 -7.17
C THR A 42 2.70 -36.93 -8.63
N GLY A 43 3.40 -35.95 -9.20
CA GLY A 43 3.89 -35.98 -10.58
C GLY A 43 3.05 -35.19 -11.57
N PHE A 44 1.99 -34.51 -11.13
CA PHE A 44 1.13 -33.69 -11.98
C PHE A 44 1.61 -32.23 -12.02
N PHE A 45 2.08 -31.77 -13.18
CA PHE A 45 2.65 -30.44 -13.40
C PHE A 45 1.87 -29.60 -14.41
N ASP A 46 0.76 -30.09 -14.94
CA ASP A 46 -0.05 -29.28 -15.86
C ASP A 46 -0.59 -28.06 -15.10
N HIS A 47 -0.38 -26.87 -15.67
CA HIS A 47 -0.74 -25.59 -15.07
C HIS A 47 -0.03 -25.27 -13.73
N PHE A 48 1.21 -25.76 -13.57
CA PHE A 48 2.01 -25.45 -12.40
C PHE A 48 2.46 -24.00 -12.41
N ASP A 49 2.07 -23.25 -11.39
CA ASP A 49 2.44 -21.84 -11.16
C ASP A 49 3.86 -21.75 -10.57
N SER A 50 4.87 -21.99 -11.38
CA SER A 50 6.28 -22.04 -10.95
C SER A 50 6.82 -20.66 -10.48
N GLU A 51 6.22 -19.54 -10.94
CA GLU A 51 6.65 -18.18 -10.56
C GLU A 51 6.29 -17.80 -9.12
N ARG A 52 5.44 -18.60 -8.47
CA ARG A 52 4.99 -18.35 -7.11
C ARG A 52 5.97 -18.88 -6.08
N VAL A 53 6.01 -18.26 -4.90
CA VAL A 53 6.67 -18.83 -3.71
C VAL A 53 6.02 -20.17 -3.39
N GLN A 54 6.84 -21.24 -3.31
CA GLN A 54 6.36 -22.58 -3.01
C GLN A 54 6.44 -22.86 -1.53
N ILE A 55 5.35 -23.33 -0.91
CA ILE A 55 5.29 -23.60 0.53
C ILE A 55 5.00 -25.07 0.79
N ILE A 56 5.92 -25.74 1.50
CA ILE A 56 5.77 -27.11 2.00
C ILE A 56 5.18 -27.06 3.41
N GLY A 57 3.98 -27.61 3.53
CA GLY A 57 3.31 -27.79 4.81
C GLY A 57 3.52 -29.18 5.41
N TYR A 58 2.86 -29.43 6.55
CA TYR A 58 2.96 -30.71 7.24
C TYR A 58 2.50 -31.89 6.37
N VAL A 59 1.39 -31.72 5.63
CA VAL A 59 0.82 -32.80 4.80
C VAL A 59 1.74 -33.15 3.64
N GLU A 60 2.33 -32.13 2.99
CA GLU A 60 3.31 -32.33 1.91
C GLU A 60 4.54 -33.06 2.42
N GLN A 61 5.06 -32.65 3.58
CA GLN A 61 6.22 -33.29 4.19
C GLN A 61 5.96 -34.77 4.55
N GLU A 62 4.81 -35.08 5.15
CA GLU A 62 4.43 -36.46 5.44
C GLU A 62 4.29 -37.31 4.19
N TYR A 63 3.76 -36.74 3.10
CA TYR A 63 3.68 -37.43 1.82
C TYR A 63 5.07 -37.71 1.22
N ILE A 64 5.99 -36.74 1.31
CA ILE A 64 7.39 -36.90 0.88
C ILE A 64 8.09 -38.02 1.69
N ASN A 65 7.86 -38.06 2.99
CA ASN A 65 8.45 -39.08 3.88
C ASN A 65 8.00 -40.52 3.55
N GLN A 66 6.87 -40.69 2.88
CA GLN A 66 6.36 -41.99 2.44
C GLN A 66 6.92 -42.46 1.10
N MET A 67 7.61 -41.59 0.36
CA MET A 67 8.22 -41.96 -0.92
C MET A 67 9.47 -42.78 -0.73
N ASN A 68 9.72 -43.72 -1.65
CA ASN A 68 11.04 -44.32 -1.75
C ASN A 68 12.06 -43.28 -2.29
N HIS A 69 13.34 -43.52 -2.09
CA HIS A 69 14.40 -42.58 -2.43
C HIS A 69 14.40 -42.19 -3.92
N ASP A 70 14.27 -43.16 -4.84
CA ASP A 70 14.35 -42.89 -6.29
C ASP A 70 13.21 -41.96 -6.73
N ARG A 71 11.98 -42.27 -6.31
CA ARG A 71 10.80 -41.44 -6.63
C ARG A 71 10.91 -40.05 -6.02
N LYS A 72 11.44 -39.97 -4.80
CA LYS A 72 11.65 -38.67 -4.10
C LYS A 72 12.63 -37.81 -4.89
N MET A 73 13.76 -38.38 -5.33
CA MET A 73 14.77 -37.68 -6.11
C MET A 73 14.23 -37.21 -7.47
N GLU A 74 13.52 -38.08 -8.18
CA GLU A 74 12.91 -37.73 -9.49
C GLU A 74 11.94 -36.54 -9.33
N MET A 75 11.16 -36.56 -8.27
CA MET A 75 10.15 -35.54 -8.01
C MET A 75 10.77 -34.22 -7.55
N TYR A 76 11.79 -34.25 -6.70
CA TYR A 76 12.55 -33.06 -6.31
C TYR A 76 13.24 -32.40 -7.50
N ASP A 77 13.93 -33.20 -8.30
CA ASP A 77 14.59 -32.72 -9.51
C ASP A 77 13.58 -32.06 -10.48
N LYS A 78 12.46 -32.74 -10.71
CA LYS A 78 11.41 -32.20 -11.58
C LYS A 78 10.81 -30.91 -11.03
N LEU A 79 10.52 -30.81 -9.73
CA LEU A 79 9.98 -29.60 -9.10
C LEU A 79 10.94 -28.41 -9.24
N LEU A 80 12.21 -28.64 -8.94
CA LEU A 80 13.23 -27.59 -8.97
C LEU A 80 13.65 -27.19 -10.40
N SER A 81 13.52 -28.10 -11.37
CA SER A 81 13.78 -27.81 -12.80
C SER A 81 12.87 -26.70 -13.36
N TYR A 82 11.72 -26.43 -12.75
CA TYR A 82 10.84 -25.32 -13.12
C TYR A 82 11.35 -23.95 -12.68
N GLN A 83 12.54 -23.88 -12.05
CA GLN A 83 13.17 -22.63 -11.61
C GLN A 83 12.25 -21.78 -10.72
N ILE A 84 11.64 -22.45 -9.74
CA ILE A 84 10.82 -21.76 -8.73
C ILE A 84 11.63 -20.70 -7.96
N PRO A 85 11.05 -19.57 -7.53
CA PRO A 85 11.80 -18.49 -6.89
C PRO A 85 12.37 -18.89 -5.52
N CYS A 86 11.67 -19.73 -4.78
CA CYS A 86 12.13 -20.31 -3.51
C CYS A 86 11.20 -21.42 -3.02
N LEU A 87 11.71 -22.20 -2.09
CA LEU A 87 10.96 -23.21 -1.37
C LEU A 87 10.95 -22.85 0.12
N VAL A 88 9.78 -22.80 0.76
CA VAL A 88 9.63 -22.45 2.17
C VAL A 88 8.95 -23.57 2.92
N TYR A 89 9.61 -24.11 3.93
CA TYR A 89 9.06 -25.10 4.86
C TYR A 89 8.39 -24.38 6.03
N SER A 90 7.17 -24.74 6.36
CA SER A 90 6.44 -24.20 7.51
C SER A 90 6.63 -25.05 8.77
N ARG A 91 6.21 -24.53 9.96
CA ARG A 91 6.20 -25.26 11.24
C ARG A 91 7.57 -25.77 11.69
N SER A 92 8.64 -25.03 11.40
CA SER A 92 10.02 -25.42 11.69
C SER A 92 10.43 -26.80 11.14
N GLN A 93 9.73 -27.29 10.10
CA GLN A 93 10.14 -28.50 9.41
C GLN A 93 11.46 -28.26 8.69
N ASN A 94 12.35 -29.25 8.71
CA ASN A 94 13.61 -29.14 8.02
C ASN A 94 13.56 -29.94 6.70
N PRO A 95 14.07 -29.36 5.61
CA PRO A 95 14.33 -30.12 4.38
C PRO A 95 15.36 -31.22 4.66
N ASP A 96 15.28 -32.31 3.93
CA ASP A 96 16.31 -33.35 3.97
C ASP A 96 17.56 -32.94 3.18
N GLU A 97 18.64 -33.72 3.31
CA GLU A 97 19.93 -33.42 2.66
C GLU A 97 19.83 -33.46 1.14
N ASP A 98 19.00 -34.36 0.60
CA ASP A 98 18.80 -34.49 -0.85
C ASP A 98 18.14 -33.21 -1.42
N MET A 99 17.12 -32.69 -0.74
CA MET A 99 16.46 -31.43 -1.13
C MET A 99 17.44 -30.27 -1.06
N LEU A 100 18.24 -30.15 0.00
CA LEU A 100 19.22 -29.08 0.12
C LEU A 100 20.30 -29.15 -0.97
N ALA A 101 20.78 -30.36 -1.28
CA ALA A 101 21.75 -30.57 -2.35
C ALA A 101 21.19 -30.13 -3.71
N LEU A 102 19.96 -30.51 -4.03
CA LEU A 102 19.31 -30.12 -5.27
C LEU A 102 18.96 -28.60 -5.30
N CYS A 103 18.51 -28.01 -4.20
CA CYS A 103 18.30 -26.57 -4.10
C CYS A 103 19.59 -25.79 -4.41
N ASN A 104 20.73 -26.22 -3.87
CA ASN A 104 22.03 -25.62 -4.17
C ASN A 104 22.43 -25.83 -5.64
N HIS A 105 22.15 -27.00 -6.23
CA HIS A 105 22.44 -27.29 -7.62
C HIS A 105 21.65 -26.36 -8.58
N TYR A 106 20.35 -26.15 -8.29
CA TYR A 106 19.47 -25.29 -9.10
C TYR A 106 19.56 -23.80 -8.74
N GLY A 107 20.26 -23.43 -7.66
CA GLY A 107 20.34 -22.06 -7.19
C GLY A 107 19.01 -21.52 -6.60
N ILE A 108 18.20 -22.41 -6.02
CA ILE A 108 16.87 -22.09 -5.46
C ILE A 108 16.97 -22.00 -3.95
N PRO A 109 16.70 -20.85 -3.30
CA PRO A 109 16.70 -20.72 -1.86
C PRO A 109 15.72 -21.65 -1.18
N CYS A 110 16.20 -22.37 -0.18
CA CYS A 110 15.40 -23.20 0.71
C CYS A 110 15.33 -22.54 2.08
N LEU A 111 14.11 -22.22 2.52
CA LEU A 111 13.83 -21.39 3.69
C LEU A 111 12.94 -22.14 4.68
N VAL A 112 13.02 -21.78 5.96
CA VAL A 112 12.21 -22.40 7.02
C VAL A 112 11.54 -21.31 7.85
N SER A 113 10.24 -21.47 8.10
CA SER A 113 9.41 -20.65 8.99
C SER A 113 8.94 -21.46 10.18
N ASP A 114 8.85 -20.84 11.35
CA ASP A 114 8.23 -21.42 12.56
C ASP A 114 6.70 -21.36 12.54
N LYS A 115 6.13 -20.53 11.67
CA LYS A 115 4.68 -20.31 11.56
C LYS A 115 3.93 -21.53 11.01
N THR A 116 2.64 -21.60 11.32
CA THR A 116 1.76 -22.57 10.66
C THR A 116 1.66 -22.27 9.16
N THR A 117 1.35 -23.29 8.36
CA THR A 117 1.25 -23.13 6.91
C THR A 117 0.24 -22.07 6.53
N SER A 118 -0.93 -22.04 7.21
CA SER A 118 -2.00 -21.07 6.91
C SER A 118 -1.61 -19.64 7.27
N ASP A 119 -0.96 -19.44 8.43
CA ASP A 119 -0.51 -18.12 8.86
C ASP A 119 0.58 -17.59 7.94
N LEU A 120 1.57 -18.45 7.62
CA LEU A 120 2.65 -18.10 6.70
C LEU A 120 2.10 -17.68 5.33
N MET A 121 1.21 -18.49 4.75
CA MET A 121 0.59 -18.18 3.45
C MET A 121 -0.15 -16.84 3.48
N ALA A 122 -0.99 -16.63 4.50
CA ALA A 122 -1.77 -15.40 4.62
C ALA A 122 -0.87 -14.15 4.74
N GLU A 123 0.20 -14.24 5.54
CA GLU A 123 1.14 -13.13 5.72
C GLU A 123 1.96 -12.85 4.45
N VAL A 124 2.48 -13.90 3.80
CA VAL A 124 3.28 -13.76 2.56
C VAL A 124 2.42 -13.17 1.45
N ILE A 125 1.21 -13.69 1.22
CA ILE A 125 0.29 -13.17 0.20
C ILE A 125 -0.04 -11.69 0.47
N ARG A 126 -0.42 -11.35 1.71
CA ARG A 126 -0.74 -9.97 2.07
C ARG A 126 0.44 -9.03 1.83
N TRP A 127 1.64 -9.44 2.21
CA TRP A 127 2.85 -8.64 2.06
C TRP A 127 3.22 -8.47 0.58
N LEU A 128 3.22 -9.56 -0.21
CA LEU A 128 3.52 -9.52 -1.64
C LEU A 128 2.50 -8.67 -2.41
N LYS A 129 1.20 -8.78 -2.09
CA LYS A 129 0.16 -7.94 -2.71
C LYS A 129 0.42 -6.44 -2.52
N VAL A 130 0.87 -6.04 -1.33
CA VAL A 130 1.22 -4.65 -1.07
C VAL A 130 2.49 -4.23 -1.81
N LYS A 131 3.53 -5.07 -1.77
CA LYS A 131 4.84 -4.76 -2.38
C LYS A 131 4.82 -4.75 -3.90
N LEU A 132 4.07 -5.67 -4.51
CA LEU A 132 3.91 -5.82 -5.96
C LEU A 132 2.74 -5.01 -6.53
N ALA A 133 2.00 -4.30 -5.68
CA ALA A 133 0.88 -3.47 -6.12
C ALA A 133 1.34 -2.41 -7.12
N PRO A 134 0.55 -2.10 -8.16
CA PRO A 134 0.80 -0.99 -9.05
C PRO A 134 1.07 0.28 -8.24
N CYS A 135 2.14 0.98 -8.58
CA CYS A 135 2.60 2.17 -7.86
C CYS A 135 2.88 3.30 -8.84
N ILE A 136 2.44 4.49 -8.47
CA ILE A 136 2.80 5.76 -9.14
C ILE A 136 3.38 6.73 -8.12
N SER A 137 4.24 7.63 -8.58
CA SER A 137 4.74 8.74 -7.77
C SER A 137 4.16 10.04 -8.31
N ILE A 138 3.62 10.86 -7.43
CA ILE A 138 3.06 12.17 -7.77
C ILE A 138 3.61 13.26 -6.86
N HIS A 139 3.60 14.51 -7.34
CA HIS A 139 3.93 15.66 -6.51
C HIS A 139 2.72 16.07 -5.66
N GLY A 140 2.91 16.15 -4.36
CA GLY A 140 1.87 16.50 -3.41
C GLY A 140 2.29 16.29 -1.97
N VAL A 141 1.38 16.56 -1.06
CA VAL A 141 1.54 16.35 0.38
C VAL A 141 0.42 15.45 0.86
N LEU A 142 0.74 14.41 1.59
CA LEU A 142 -0.26 13.53 2.20
C LEU A 142 -0.25 13.70 3.71
N VAL A 143 -1.41 14.03 4.27
CA VAL A 143 -1.63 14.22 5.71
C VAL A 143 -2.80 13.37 6.17
N ASP A 144 -2.65 12.74 7.33
CA ASP A 144 -3.76 12.11 8.04
C ASP A 144 -4.48 13.17 8.88
N VAL A 145 -5.69 13.54 8.45
CA VAL A 145 -6.51 14.56 9.09
C VAL A 145 -7.72 13.89 9.75
N PHE A 146 -7.69 13.78 11.07
CA PHE A 146 -8.71 13.07 11.86
C PHE A 146 -8.93 11.60 11.45
N GLY A 147 -7.91 10.93 10.83
CA GLY A 147 -8.00 9.57 10.34
C GLY A 147 -8.36 9.45 8.86
N GLU A 148 -8.78 10.54 8.20
CA GLU A 148 -8.96 10.57 6.74
C GLU A 148 -7.64 10.98 6.06
N GLY A 149 -7.25 10.27 5.01
CA GLY A 149 -6.06 10.62 4.23
C GLY A 149 -6.37 11.70 3.21
N VAL A 150 -5.81 12.88 3.43
CA VAL A 150 -5.97 14.04 2.56
C VAL A 150 -4.72 14.26 1.73
N LEU A 151 -4.85 14.07 0.43
CA LEU A 151 -3.80 14.36 -0.54
C LEU A 151 -3.93 15.80 -1.04
N ILE A 152 -2.96 16.64 -0.69
CA ILE A 152 -2.92 18.05 -1.10
C ILE A 152 -2.05 18.17 -2.34
N MET A 153 -2.63 18.59 -3.45
CA MET A 153 -1.98 18.80 -4.75
C MET A 153 -2.03 20.28 -5.15
N GLY A 154 -1.20 20.68 -6.07
CA GLY A 154 -1.15 22.03 -6.62
C GLY A 154 0.25 22.39 -7.09
N GLU A 155 0.39 23.55 -7.72
CA GLU A 155 1.67 24.03 -8.25
C GLU A 155 2.72 24.21 -7.13
N SER A 156 4.00 24.19 -7.55
CA SER A 156 5.10 24.44 -6.63
C SER A 156 5.03 25.87 -6.07
N GLY A 157 5.11 26.00 -4.74
CA GLY A 157 5.03 27.29 -4.06
C GLY A 157 3.65 27.79 -3.71
N ILE A 158 2.59 27.03 -3.98
CA ILE A 158 1.21 27.43 -3.66
C ILE A 158 0.87 27.33 -2.16
N GLY A 159 1.77 26.78 -1.34
CA GLY A 159 1.58 26.69 0.12
C GLY A 159 1.19 25.29 0.63
N LYS A 160 1.49 24.22 -0.11
CA LYS A 160 1.17 22.83 0.33
C LYS A 160 1.90 22.44 1.61
N SER A 161 3.22 22.63 1.64
CA SER A 161 4.07 22.28 2.79
C SER A 161 3.77 23.15 4.01
N GLU A 162 3.48 24.43 3.80
CA GLU A 162 3.05 25.34 4.89
C GLU A 162 1.71 24.93 5.47
N ALA A 163 0.75 24.52 4.62
CA ALA A 163 -0.54 24.00 5.09
C ALA A 163 -0.35 22.70 5.88
N ALA A 164 0.52 21.80 5.42
CA ALA A 164 0.84 20.56 6.15
C ALA A 164 1.47 20.86 7.52
N LEU A 165 2.43 21.77 7.60
CA LEU A 165 3.05 22.15 8.87
C LEU A 165 2.03 22.74 9.86
N GLU A 166 1.12 23.56 9.39
CA GLU A 166 0.03 24.09 10.23
C GLU A 166 -0.89 22.96 10.71
N LEU A 167 -1.22 21.99 9.85
CA LEU A 167 -1.99 20.78 10.22
C LEU A 167 -1.26 19.95 11.28
N ILE A 168 0.05 19.74 11.13
CA ILE A 168 0.88 19.03 12.13
C ILE A 168 0.81 19.73 13.49
N LYS A 169 0.95 21.08 13.53
CA LYS A 169 0.84 21.86 14.77
C LYS A 169 -0.54 21.77 15.42
N ARG A 170 -1.57 21.42 14.66
CA ARG A 170 -2.93 21.19 15.12
C ARG A 170 -3.20 19.75 15.56
N GLY A 171 -2.18 18.88 15.52
CA GLY A 171 -2.26 17.48 15.98
C GLY A 171 -2.57 16.46 14.89
N HIS A 172 -2.48 16.84 13.62
CA HIS A 172 -2.56 15.90 12.49
C HIS A 172 -1.20 15.29 12.18
N ARG A 173 -1.16 14.25 11.36
CA ARG A 173 0.05 13.47 11.10
C ARG A 173 0.51 13.60 9.66
N LEU A 174 1.79 13.96 9.47
CA LEU A 174 2.43 13.93 8.16
C LEU A 174 2.67 12.50 7.71
N VAL A 175 2.32 12.18 6.47
CA VAL A 175 2.74 10.94 5.81
C VAL A 175 3.92 11.23 4.90
N THR A 176 3.80 12.22 4.03
CA THR A 176 4.88 12.63 3.14
C THR A 176 4.69 14.07 2.65
N ASP A 177 5.81 14.74 2.34
CA ASP A 177 5.87 16.02 1.64
C ASP A 177 6.60 15.85 0.30
N ASP A 178 6.25 16.68 -0.68
CA ASP A 178 6.78 16.77 -2.04
C ASP A 178 6.46 15.55 -2.93
N VAL A 179 6.82 14.33 -2.56
CA VAL A 179 6.56 13.11 -3.36
C VAL A 179 5.70 12.12 -2.58
N VAL A 180 4.59 11.73 -3.19
CA VAL A 180 3.67 10.71 -2.67
C VAL A 180 3.75 9.48 -3.56
N GLU A 181 4.19 8.35 -3.02
CA GLU A 181 4.07 7.05 -3.65
C GLU A 181 2.68 6.49 -3.39
N ILE A 182 1.89 6.32 -4.45
CA ILE A 182 0.51 5.79 -4.39
C ILE A 182 0.51 4.37 -4.89
N ARG A 183 0.06 3.43 -4.06
CA ARG A 183 -0.10 2.00 -4.37
C ARG A 183 -1.55 1.60 -4.36
N LYS A 184 -1.98 0.87 -5.41
CA LYS A 184 -3.31 0.25 -5.46
C LYS A 184 -3.26 -1.11 -4.79
N VAL A 185 -3.75 -1.21 -3.55
CA VAL A 185 -3.70 -2.45 -2.76
C VAL A 185 -4.98 -3.30 -2.89
N SER A 186 -6.08 -2.70 -3.33
CA SER A 186 -7.33 -3.38 -3.71
C SER A 186 -8.06 -2.59 -4.79
N ASP A 187 -9.21 -3.10 -5.26
CA ASP A 187 -9.98 -2.45 -6.33
C ASP A 187 -10.46 -1.05 -5.97
N ASP A 188 -10.64 -0.77 -4.69
CA ASP A 188 -11.17 0.49 -4.15
C ASP A 188 -10.23 1.20 -3.16
N THR A 189 -9.03 0.66 -2.92
CA THR A 189 -8.14 1.19 -1.88
C THR A 189 -6.79 1.62 -2.46
N LEU A 190 -6.49 2.90 -2.30
CA LEU A 190 -5.19 3.49 -2.56
C LEU A 190 -4.48 3.79 -1.24
N ILE A 191 -3.20 3.41 -1.14
CA ILE A 191 -2.36 3.75 0.01
C ILE A 191 -1.24 4.67 -0.47
N GLY A 192 -1.07 5.79 0.23
CA GLY A 192 0.03 6.71 0.04
C GLY A 192 1.13 6.51 1.09
N SER A 193 2.38 6.67 0.67
CA SER A 193 3.58 6.62 1.51
C SER A 193 4.65 7.58 1.02
N ALA A 194 5.61 7.87 1.89
CA ALA A 194 6.82 8.58 1.50
C ALA A 194 7.83 7.63 0.82
N PRO A 195 8.62 8.11 -0.15
CA PRO A 195 9.88 7.47 -0.49
C PRO A 195 10.76 7.37 0.77
N GLU A 196 11.54 6.30 0.90
CA GLU A 196 12.32 6.05 2.12
C GLU A 196 13.31 7.18 2.45
N ILE A 197 13.92 7.78 1.41
CA ILE A 197 14.92 8.86 1.55
C ILE A 197 14.31 10.14 2.11
N THR A 198 13.05 10.47 1.78
CA THR A 198 12.38 11.72 2.17
C THR A 198 11.41 11.54 3.33
N ARG A 199 11.34 10.34 3.90
CA ARG A 199 10.41 10.01 4.98
C ARG A 199 10.59 10.93 6.19
N HIS A 200 9.49 11.52 6.66
CA HIS A 200 9.39 12.43 7.80
C HIS A 200 10.02 13.82 7.59
N PHE A 201 10.56 14.10 6.42
CA PHE A 201 11.08 15.44 6.10
C PHE A 201 10.00 16.29 5.41
N ILE A 202 10.09 17.60 5.66
CA ILE A 202 9.28 18.64 5.01
C ILE A 202 10.20 19.77 4.53
N GLU A 203 9.99 20.27 3.32
CA GLU A 203 10.72 21.41 2.80
C GLU A 203 9.91 22.70 2.96
N LEU A 204 10.49 23.68 3.64
CA LEU A 204 9.93 25.00 3.80
C LEU A 204 10.81 26.05 3.12
N ARG A 205 10.26 26.75 2.14
CA ARG A 205 11.00 27.79 1.43
C ARG A 205 11.49 28.88 2.37
N GLY A 206 12.78 29.21 2.29
CA GLY A 206 13.43 30.21 3.14
C GLY A 206 13.86 29.70 4.52
N ILE A 207 13.47 28.48 4.91
CA ILE A 207 13.92 27.83 6.15
C ILE A 207 14.79 26.63 5.83
N GLY A 208 14.41 25.82 4.81
CA GLY A 208 15.10 24.59 4.42
C GLY A 208 14.32 23.32 4.81
N ILE A 209 15.07 22.22 4.97
CA ILE A 209 14.50 20.89 5.30
C ILE A 209 14.36 20.75 6.82
N ILE A 210 13.21 20.28 7.26
CA ILE A 210 12.87 20.06 8.66
C ILE A 210 12.52 18.57 8.85
N ASP A 211 13.08 17.94 9.87
CA ASP A 211 12.65 16.62 10.35
C ASP A 211 11.46 16.76 11.30
N VAL A 212 10.28 16.43 10.79
CA VAL A 212 9.00 16.57 11.51
C VAL A 212 8.95 15.65 12.73
N LYS A 213 9.42 14.42 12.60
CA LYS A 213 9.44 13.44 13.70
C LYS A 213 10.32 13.89 14.85
N THR A 214 11.48 14.46 14.55
CA THR A 214 12.42 14.94 15.56
C THR A 214 11.91 16.21 16.25
N LEU A 215 11.25 17.13 15.51
CA LEU A 215 10.82 18.41 16.06
C LEU A 215 9.46 18.35 16.78
N PHE A 216 8.52 17.54 16.29
CA PHE A 216 7.14 17.51 16.77
C PHE A 216 6.73 16.20 17.44
N GLY A 217 7.64 15.21 17.50
CA GLY A 217 7.40 13.91 18.12
C GLY A 217 6.89 12.83 17.16
N VAL A 218 6.93 11.58 17.62
CA VAL A 218 6.54 10.40 16.83
C VAL A 218 5.04 10.41 16.48
N GLU A 219 4.22 11.05 17.29
CA GLU A 219 2.78 11.20 17.06
C GLU A 219 2.42 12.11 15.88
N SER A 220 3.37 12.95 15.43
CA SER A 220 3.17 13.88 14.32
C SER A 220 3.40 13.28 12.92
N VAL A 221 3.82 12.03 12.85
CA VAL A 221 4.13 11.34 11.59
C VAL A 221 3.40 9.99 11.50
N LYS A 222 3.25 9.52 10.26
CA LYS A 222 2.68 8.22 9.94
C LYS A 222 3.33 7.65 8.68
N ASP A 223 3.64 6.36 8.65
CA ASP A 223 4.37 5.77 7.53
C ASP A 223 3.50 5.59 6.28
N THR A 224 2.23 5.25 6.47
CA THR A 224 1.28 5.02 5.36
C THR A 224 -0.12 5.48 5.73
N GLN A 225 -0.89 5.93 4.75
CA GLN A 225 -2.30 6.30 4.93
C GLN A 225 -3.09 5.97 3.66
N SER A 226 -4.35 5.55 3.81
CA SER A 226 -5.30 5.51 2.68
C SER A 226 -5.48 6.92 2.10
N ILE A 227 -5.69 7.02 0.79
CA ILE A 227 -6.04 8.29 0.16
C ILE A 227 -7.55 8.34 0.05
N ASP A 228 -8.19 9.10 0.94
CA ASP A 228 -9.63 9.19 1.05
C ASP A 228 -10.19 10.35 0.23
N MET A 229 -9.43 11.45 0.13
CA MET A 229 -9.80 12.62 -0.64
C MET A 229 -8.59 13.40 -1.15
N VAL A 230 -8.82 14.19 -2.18
CA VAL A 230 -7.85 15.10 -2.77
C VAL A 230 -8.29 16.53 -2.59
N ILE A 231 -7.36 17.39 -2.19
CA ILE A 231 -7.51 18.84 -2.23
C ILE A 231 -6.54 19.38 -3.25
N LYS A 232 -7.07 19.95 -4.33
CA LYS A 232 -6.28 20.62 -5.35
C LYS A 232 -6.25 22.11 -5.07
N LEU A 233 -5.10 22.61 -4.64
CA LEU A 233 -4.86 24.03 -4.47
C LEU A 233 -4.60 24.65 -5.84
N GLU A 234 -5.25 25.76 -6.14
CA GLU A 234 -5.08 26.51 -7.38
C GLU A 234 -5.08 28.02 -7.10
N ASP A 235 -4.39 28.77 -7.94
CA ASP A 235 -4.43 30.24 -7.86
C ASP A 235 -5.84 30.73 -8.10
N TRP A 236 -6.20 31.82 -7.42
CA TRP A 236 -7.50 32.41 -7.62
C TRP A 236 -7.65 32.96 -9.03
N ASP A 237 -8.67 32.46 -9.74
CA ASP A 237 -9.08 32.97 -11.05
C ASP A 237 -10.45 33.68 -10.94
N LYS A 238 -10.52 34.90 -11.47
CA LYS A 238 -11.76 35.72 -11.44
C LYS A 238 -12.83 35.17 -12.39
N ASP A 239 -12.39 34.55 -13.47
CA ASP A 239 -13.23 34.11 -14.57
C ASP A 239 -13.70 32.65 -14.37
N LYS A 240 -13.19 31.96 -13.34
CA LYS A 240 -13.56 30.61 -12.97
C LYS A 240 -14.69 30.61 -11.93
N GLU A 241 -15.76 29.88 -12.22
CA GLU A 241 -16.78 29.58 -11.22
C GLU A 241 -16.30 28.47 -10.30
N TYR A 242 -16.32 28.76 -8.99
CA TYR A 242 -16.01 27.78 -7.94
C TYR A 242 -17.29 27.25 -7.33
N ASP A 243 -17.37 25.93 -7.13
CA ASP A 243 -18.49 25.33 -6.45
C ASP A 243 -18.63 25.91 -5.02
N ARG A 244 -19.80 26.44 -4.74
CA ARG A 244 -20.13 27.04 -3.43
C ARG A 244 -21.03 26.15 -2.58
N LEU A 245 -21.70 25.21 -3.20
CA LEU A 245 -22.71 24.39 -2.54
C LEU A 245 -22.18 23.02 -2.15
N GLY A 246 -21.25 22.45 -2.91
CA GLY A 246 -20.70 21.11 -2.66
C GLY A 246 -21.75 20.00 -2.75
N ILE A 247 -22.76 20.18 -3.63
CA ILE A 247 -23.82 19.18 -3.82
C ILE A 247 -23.28 18.00 -4.61
N GLU A 248 -22.52 18.28 -5.68
CA GLU A 248 -21.90 17.27 -6.51
C GLU A 248 -20.43 17.07 -6.12
N ASP A 249 -19.99 15.82 -6.09
CA ASP A 249 -18.59 15.49 -5.84
C ASP A 249 -17.83 15.43 -7.16
N ASN A 250 -16.71 16.15 -7.24
CA ASN A 250 -15.74 15.99 -8.31
C ASN A 250 -14.77 14.87 -7.96
N TYR A 251 -14.19 14.23 -8.97
CA TYR A 251 -13.28 13.11 -8.77
C TYR A 251 -11.99 13.32 -9.56
N THR A 252 -10.92 12.75 -9.02
CA THR A 252 -9.66 12.55 -9.76
C THR A 252 -9.33 11.07 -9.77
N GLU A 253 -8.60 10.62 -10.78
CA GLU A 253 -8.31 9.20 -10.97
C GLU A 253 -6.83 8.91 -10.69
N PHE A 254 -6.58 7.85 -9.91
CA PHE A 254 -5.26 7.25 -9.71
C PHE A 254 -5.36 5.74 -9.89
N LEU A 255 -4.58 5.16 -10.78
CA LEU A 255 -4.50 3.72 -11.02
C LEU A 255 -5.88 3.06 -11.27
N GLY A 256 -6.82 3.79 -11.91
CA GLY A 256 -8.18 3.35 -12.18
C GLY A 256 -9.15 3.50 -11.00
N ASN A 257 -8.73 4.12 -9.88
CA ASN A 257 -9.60 4.44 -8.75
C ASN A 257 -9.99 5.92 -8.76
N HIS A 258 -11.27 6.19 -8.55
CA HIS A 258 -11.80 7.55 -8.44
C HIS A 258 -11.80 8.02 -6.99
N VAL A 259 -11.11 9.13 -6.73
CA VAL A 259 -11.02 9.75 -5.40
C VAL A 259 -11.71 11.10 -5.42
N VAL A 260 -12.54 11.40 -4.41
CA VAL A 260 -13.21 12.70 -4.28
C VAL A 260 -12.19 13.82 -4.29
N CYS A 261 -12.42 14.85 -5.08
CA CYS A 261 -11.50 15.97 -5.30
C CYS A 261 -12.19 17.32 -5.12
N HIS A 262 -11.62 18.18 -4.26
CA HIS A 262 -12.05 19.55 -4.09
C HIS A 262 -11.00 20.53 -4.62
N SER A 263 -11.38 21.42 -5.53
CA SER A 263 -10.54 22.54 -6.00
C SER A 263 -10.71 23.74 -5.07
N ILE A 264 -9.62 24.12 -4.41
CA ILE A 264 -9.61 25.21 -3.44
C ILE A 264 -8.78 26.38 -3.96
N PRO A 265 -9.39 27.52 -4.27
CA PRO A 265 -8.65 28.70 -4.70
C PRO A 265 -7.88 29.32 -3.52
N VAL A 266 -6.60 29.55 -3.72
CA VAL A 266 -5.71 30.18 -2.75
C VAL A 266 -5.76 31.69 -2.92
N ARG A 267 -5.93 32.41 -1.81
CA ARG A 267 -5.84 33.86 -1.71
C ARG A 267 -5.03 34.26 -0.48
N PRO A 268 -4.34 35.39 -0.51
CA PRO A 268 -3.70 35.93 0.69
C PRO A 268 -4.71 36.07 1.84
N GLY A 269 -4.32 35.62 3.04
CA GLY A 269 -5.15 35.69 4.24
C GLY A 269 -6.11 34.49 4.46
N ARG A 270 -6.20 33.52 3.55
CA ARG A 270 -6.92 32.27 3.80
C ARG A 270 -6.07 31.30 4.59
N ASN A 271 -6.62 30.74 5.66
CA ASN A 271 -5.97 29.64 6.38
C ASN A 271 -6.32 28.31 5.72
N LEU A 272 -5.35 27.75 4.97
CA LEU A 272 -5.52 26.51 4.24
C LEU A 272 -5.75 25.31 5.16
N ALA A 273 -5.09 25.26 6.32
CA ALA A 273 -5.25 24.16 7.27
C ALA A 273 -6.70 24.04 7.78
N ILE A 274 -7.35 25.19 8.12
CA ILE A 274 -8.76 25.18 8.52
C ILE A 274 -9.66 24.66 7.40
N ILE A 275 -9.36 25.03 6.16
CA ILE A 275 -10.16 24.57 5.01
C ILE A 275 -9.99 23.06 4.82
N VAL A 276 -8.76 22.55 4.92
CA VAL A 276 -8.46 21.12 4.83
C VAL A 276 -9.15 20.34 5.93
N GLU A 277 -9.06 20.79 7.18
CA GLU A 277 -9.77 20.18 8.32
C GLU A 277 -11.29 20.13 8.08
N SER A 278 -11.86 21.25 7.63
CA SER A 278 -13.30 21.34 7.37
C SER A 278 -13.73 20.41 6.25
N ALA A 279 -12.93 20.29 5.20
CA ALA A 279 -13.18 19.37 4.09
C ALA A 279 -13.14 17.91 4.56
N ALA A 280 -12.14 17.52 5.35
CA ALA A 280 -12.01 16.16 5.90
C ALA A 280 -13.20 15.78 6.80
N VAL A 281 -13.62 16.71 7.69
CA VAL A 281 -14.79 16.49 8.56
C VAL A 281 -16.08 16.37 7.74
N ASN A 282 -16.28 17.24 6.75
CA ASN A 282 -17.45 17.21 5.87
C ASN A 282 -17.49 15.91 5.03
N TYR A 283 -16.35 15.47 4.52
CA TYR A 283 -16.21 14.20 3.81
C TYR A 283 -16.63 13.01 4.70
N ARG A 284 -16.14 12.98 5.95
CA ARG A 284 -16.54 11.97 6.92
C ARG A 284 -18.02 11.96 7.21
N GLN A 285 -18.64 13.15 7.35
CA GLN A 285 -20.08 13.27 7.54
C GLN A 285 -20.86 12.70 6.36
N LYS A 286 -20.42 12.99 5.13
CA LYS A 286 -21.02 12.42 3.90
C LYS A 286 -20.91 10.89 3.91
N LYS A 287 -19.76 10.32 4.27
CA LYS A 287 -19.57 8.85 4.44
C LYS A 287 -20.54 8.24 5.46
N MET A 288 -20.87 8.98 6.51
CA MET A 288 -21.84 8.58 7.53
C MET A 288 -23.31 8.80 7.13
N GLY A 289 -23.57 9.26 5.90
CA GLY A 289 -24.91 9.42 5.33
C GLY A 289 -25.52 10.81 5.54
N TYR A 290 -24.80 11.80 6.08
CA TYR A 290 -25.30 13.16 6.22
C TYR A 290 -24.61 14.10 5.22
N ASN A 291 -25.42 14.73 4.34
CA ASN A 291 -24.95 15.74 3.40
C ASN A 291 -25.64 17.09 3.70
N ALA A 292 -24.90 18.03 4.30
CA ALA A 292 -25.41 19.34 4.70
C ALA A 292 -25.92 20.17 3.52
N ALA A 293 -25.27 20.07 2.35
CA ALA A 293 -25.69 20.79 1.15
C ALA A 293 -27.03 20.28 0.64
N GLN A 294 -27.24 18.96 0.61
CA GLN A 294 -28.51 18.35 0.22
C GLN A 294 -29.63 18.68 1.22
N GLU A 295 -29.31 18.68 2.51
CA GLU A 295 -30.25 19.05 3.56
C GLU A 295 -30.69 20.52 3.41
N LEU A 296 -29.75 21.43 3.16
CA LEU A 296 -30.08 22.84 2.88
C LEU A 296 -30.96 23.00 1.65
N TYR A 297 -30.62 22.30 0.56
CA TYR A 297 -31.40 22.30 -0.67
C TYR A 297 -32.85 21.86 -0.40
N ASN A 298 -33.04 20.75 0.32
CA ASN A 298 -34.35 20.21 0.66
C ASN A 298 -35.18 21.22 1.50
N ARG A 299 -34.55 21.89 2.45
CA ARG A 299 -35.21 22.94 3.27
C ARG A 299 -35.63 24.13 2.44
N VAL A 300 -34.79 24.57 1.50
CA VAL A 300 -35.14 25.68 0.60
C VAL A 300 -36.33 25.29 -0.28
N GLN A 301 -36.31 24.10 -0.87
CA GLN A 301 -37.43 23.61 -1.69
C GLN A 301 -38.74 23.52 -0.89
N ALA A 302 -38.69 22.98 0.32
CA ALA A 302 -39.86 22.89 1.20
C ALA A 302 -40.44 24.28 1.55
N ASN A 303 -39.58 25.28 1.75
CA ASN A 303 -40.03 26.66 2.03
C ASN A 303 -40.65 27.34 0.79
N LEU A 304 -40.11 27.07 -0.42
CA LEU A 304 -40.65 27.60 -1.64
C LEU A 304 -42.05 27.02 -1.94
N SER A 305 -42.23 25.71 -1.74
CA SER A 305 -43.52 25.05 -1.95
C SER A 305 -44.59 25.58 -1.01
N ARG A 306 -44.27 25.82 0.28
CA ARG A 306 -45.22 26.41 1.25
C ARG A 306 -45.68 27.84 0.88
N LYS A 307 -44.79 28.63 0.24
CA LYS A 307 -45.12 30.00 -0.18
C LYS A 307 -45.93 30.05 -1.49
N GLN A 308 -46.06 28.97 -2.22
CA GLN A 308 -46.90 28.87 -3.40
C GLN A 308 -48.33 28.42 -3.07
N ASP A 309 -48.55 27.82 -1.88
CA ASP A 309 -49.85 27.38 -1.41
C ASP A 309 -50.60 28.41 -0.53
N ASP A 310 -49.92 29.51 -0.17
CA ASP A 310 -50.51 30.72 0.49
C ASP A 310 -50.76 31.84 -0.54
#